data_25085365d14ce6eb4aee25392668d2bc
#
_entry.id   25085365d14ce6eb4aee25392668d2bc
#
_cell.length_a   1.000
_cell.length_b   1.000
_cell.length_c   1.000
_cell.angle_alpha   90.00
_cell.angle_beta   90.00
_cell.angle_gamma   90.00
#
_symmetry.space_group_name_H-M   'P 1'
#
loop_
_entity.id
_entity.type
_entity.pdbx_description
1 polymer ?
#
loop_
_entity_poly.entity_id
_entity_poly.type
_entity_poly.pdbx_seq_one_letter_code
_entity_poly.pdbx_strand_id
1 'polypeptide(L)'
;MTFHRFEDYEKHYLTPDLSTGLAPVIEGKYMYYCMISKEAGTGSELHYHPNELLIFPVKGKLNALVGKDRRVVEPGMFVHVPAYARHSMKATEEGPVHYLYIKDQTWTVVGLAEDEAVPDKAMSVDEINEAVDSGKGRTRATGKSEAIIEGLHNSFYPILNSLDDAPVSARRTTRIDGERLAFTFTEV
;
A
#
# COMPACT_ATOMS: atom_id res chain seq x y z
N MET A 1 16.94 -19.70 -4.13
CA MET A 1 16.96 -18.97 -5.42
C MET A 1 17.17 -17.51 -5.13
N THR A 2 18.06 -16.82 -5.85
CA THR A 2 18.45 -15.43 -5.55
C THR A 2 17.74 -14.41 -6.45
N PHE A 3 17.20 -14.88 -7.57
CA PHE A 3 16.44 -14.07 -8.52
C PHE A 3 15.00 -14.58 -8.59
N HIS A 4 14.04 -13.67 -8.53
CA HIS A 4 12.63 -13.98 -8.48
C HIS A 4 11.89 -13.22 -9.60
N ARG A 5 10.88 -13.86 -10.18
CA ARG A 5 9.91 -13.24 -11.06
C ARG A 5 8.55 -13.37 -10.40
N PHE A 6 7.78 -12.31 -10.36
CA PHE A 6 6.44 -12.37 -9.76
C PHE A 6 5.49 -13.33 -10.50
N GLU A 7 5.73 -13.55 -11.80
CA GLU A 7 4.94 -14.49 -12.61
C GLU A 7 5.12 -15.96 -12.20
N ASP A 8 6.18 -16.28 -11.49
CA ASP A 8 6.47 -17.65 -11.03
C ASP A 8 5.71 -18.00 -9.74
N TYR A 9 4.96 -17.07 -9.18
CA TYR A 9 4.27 -17.24 -7.91
C TYR A 9 2.75 -17.20 -8.10
N GLU A 10 2.05 -18.03 -7.34
CA GLU A 10 0.60 -18.02 -7.24
C GLU A 10 0.10 -16.69 -6.67
N LYS A 11 -1.07 -16.25 -7.15
CA LYS A 11 -1.69 -15.01 -6.68
C LYS A 11 -2.69 -15.29 -5.56
N HIS A 12 -2.63 -14.47 -4.53
CA HIS A 12 -3.51 -14.55 -3.37
C HIS A 12 -4.18 -13.21 -3.08
N TYR A 13 -5.37 -13.23 -2.51
CA TYR A 13 -5.98 -12.04 -1.92
C TYR A 13 -5.35 -11.79 -0.55
N LEU A 14 -4.62 -10.68 -0.41
CA LEU A 14 -3.78 -10.42 0.76
C LEU A 14 -4.57 -10.01 2.01
N THR A 15 -5.71 -9.38 1.80
CA THR A 15 -6.60 -8.91 2.86
C THR A 15 -8.03 -9.31 2.50
N PRO A 16 -8.37 -10.60 2.59
CA PRO A 16 -9.73 -11.06 2.32
C PRO A 16 -10.70 -10.28 3.20
N ASP A 17 -11.93 -10.11 2.77
CA ASP A 17 -13.01 -9.32 3.38
C ASP A 17 -12.78 -7.79 3.40
N LEU A 18 -11.58 -7.31 3.07
CA LEU A 18 -11.25 -5.89 3.14
C LEU A 18 -10.70 -5.32 1.83
N SER A 19 -10.25 -6.16 0.90
CA SER A 19 -9.58 -5.69 -0.31
C SER A 19 -9.76 -6.62 -1.49
N THR A 20 -9.92 -6.03 -2.67
CA THR A 20 -9.88 -6.73 -3.96
C THR A 20 -8.45 -6.91 -4.49
N GLY A 21 -7.42 -6.57 -3.70
CA GLY A 21 -6.02 -6.65 -4.10
C GLY A 21 -5.55 -8.09 -4.25
N LEU A 22 -5.20 -8.46 -5.48
CA LEU A 22 -4.67 -9.77 -5.85
C LEU A 22 -3.18 -9.66 -6.12
N ALA A 23 -2.36 -10.54 -5.54
CA ALA A 23 -0.91 -10.48 -5.70
C ALA A 23 -0.20 -11.82 -5.58
N PRO A 24 0.87 -12.03 -6.37
CA PRO A 24 1.92 -12.96 -6.03
C PRO A 24 2.72 -12.42 -4.83
N VAL A 25 3.13 -13.31 -3.93
CA VAL A 25 3.88 -12.98 -2.72
C VAL A 25 5.25 -13.65 -2.75
N ILE A 26 6.29 -12.86 -2.57
CA ILE A 26 7.64 -13.34 -2.34
C ILE A 26 7.96 -13.12 -0.87
N GLU A 27 8.11 -14.20 -0.14
CA GLU A 27 8.41 -14.17 1.28
C GLU A 27 9.93 -14.12 1.51
N GLY A 28 10.40 -13.03 2.13
CA GLY A 28 11.74 -12.92 2.67
C GLY A 28 11.78 -13.26 4.16
N LYS A 29 12.94 -13.17 4.78
CA LYS A 29 13.09 -13.47 6.22
C LYS A 29 12.36 -12.46 7.13
N TYR A 30 12.27 -11.21 6.71
CA TYR A 30 11.73 -10.10 7.53
C TYR A 30 10.68 -9.28 6.80
N MET A 31 10.49 -9.52 5.52
CA MET A 31 9.64 -8.71 4.65
C MET A 31 8.90 -9.58 3.64
N TYR A 32 7.70 -9.13 3.27
CA TYR A 32 6.97 -9.60 2.10
C TYR A 32 7.13 -8.61 0.96
N TYR A 33 7.28 -9.15 -0.24
CA TYR A 33 7.27 -8.40 -1.51
C TYR A 33 6.09 -8.88 -2.33
N CYS A 34 5.21 -7.97 -2.69
CA CYS A 34 4.00 -8.31 -3.44
C CYS A 34 3.83 -7.35 -4.62
N MET A 35 3.45 -7.86 -5.77
CA MET A 35 3.02 -7.04 -6.90
C MET A 35 1.51 -7.05 -6.97
N ILE A 36 0.89 -6.05 -6.38
CA ILE A 36 -0.57 -5.93 -6.28
C ILE A 36 -1.17 -5.44 -7.59
N SER A 37 -2.27 -6.07 -7.98
CA SER A 37 -3.15 -5.60 -9.05
C SER A 37 -4.53 -5.33 -8.50
N LYS A 38 -5.15 -4.22 -8.91
CA LYS A 38 -6.54 -3.87 -8.61
C LYS A 38 -7.20 -3.32 -9.86
N GLU A 39 -8.43 -3.74 -10.08
CA GLU A 39 -9.26 -3.22 -11.17
C GLU A 39 -9.70 -1.77 -10.89
N ALA A 40 -10.06 -1.05 -11.96
CA ALA A 40 -10.57 0.31 -11.87
C ALA A 40 -11.68 0.44 -10.83
N GLY A 41 -11.63 1.48 -10.00
CA GLY A 41 -12.61 1.76 -8.97
C GLY A 41 -12.64 0.77 -7.81
N THR A 42 -11.77 -0.24 -7.76
CA THR A 42 -11.73 -1.24 -6.69
C THR A 42 -10.52 -1.06 -5.77
N GLY A 43 -10.55 -1.68 -4.60
CA GLY A 43 -9.43 -1.57 -3.68
C GLY A 43 -9.72 -2.05 -2.27
N SER A 44 -9.06 -1.45 -1.29
CA SER A 44 -9.24 -1.81 0.11
C SER A 44 -10.23 -0.88 0.81
N GLU A 45 -10.99 -1.44 1.72
CA GLU A 45 -11.72 -0.69 2.73
C GLU A 45 -10.75 -0.01 3.70
N LEU A 46 -11.26 0.92 4.49
CA LEU A 46 -10.50 1.55 5.56
C LEU A 46 -10.19 0.53 6.66
N HIS A 47 -8.91 0.29 6.92
CA HIS A 47 -8.43 -0.69 7.88
C HIS A 47 -7.06 -0.29 8.45
N TYR A 48 -6.56 -1.05 9.42
CA TYR A 48 -5.19 -0.96 9.90
C TYR A 48 -4.66 -2.34 10.28
N HIS A 49 -3.35 -2.46 10.39
CA HIS A 49 -2.64 -3.67 10.80
C HIS A 49 -1.33 -3.32 11.52
N PRO A 50 -0.73 -4.25 12.27
CA PRO A 50 0.52 -4.00 13.01
C PRO A 50 1.77 -3.91 12.14
N ASN A 51 1.65 -4.16 10.85
CA ASN A 51 2.76 -4.06 9.91
C ASN A 51 3.00 -2.61 9.48
N GLU A 52 4.26 -2.30 9.27
CA GLU A 52 4.67 -1.15 8.47
C GLU A 52 4.66 -1.53 6.99
N LEU A 53 4.25 -0.62 6.14
CA LEU A 53 3.99 -0.88 4.75
C LEU A 53 4.52 0.23 3.85
N LEU A 54 5.16 -0.17 2.76
CA LEU A 54 5.67 0.70 1.72
C LEU A 54 4.98 0.37 0.40
N ILE A 55 4.45 1.38 -0.29
CA ILE A 55 3.76 1.23 -1.57
C ILE A 55 4.42 2.08 -2.64
N PHE A 56 4.68 1.46 -3.76
CA PHE A 56 5.30 2.06 -4.91
C PHE A 56 4.48 1.80 -6.17
N PRO A 57 3.69 2.76 -6.66
CA PRO A 57 2.94 2.58 -7.91
C PRO A 57 3.89 2.37 -9.10
N VAL A 58 3.59 1.33 -9.88
CA VAL A 58 4.33 0.99 -11.10
C VAL A 58 3.53 1.40 -12.34
N LYS A 59 2.20 1.27 -12.27
CA LYS A 59 1.29 1.62 -13.36
C LYS A 59 -0.07 2.01 -12.80
N GLY A 60 -0.71 2.99 -13.43
CA GLY A 60 -2.03 3.50 -13.01
C GLY A 60 -1.95 4.42 -11.81
N LYS A 61 -3.09 4.72 -11.21
CA LYS A 61 -3.22 5.69 -10.11
C LYS A 61 -4.02 5.10 -8.94
N LEU A 62 -3.62 5.48 -7.73
CA LEU A 62 -4.27 5.11 -6.47
C LEU A 62 -4.92 6.33 -5.81
N ASN A 63 -6.18 6.21 -5.41
CA ASN A 63 -6.72 7.01 -4.33
C ASN A 63 -6.19 6.43 -3.02
N ALA A 64 -5.24 7.09 -2.42
CA ALA A 64 -4.58 6.66 -1.21
C ALA A 64 -4.99 7.53 -0.03
N LEU A 65 -5.25 6.88 1.10
CA LEU A 65 -5.53 7.51 2.38
C LEU A 65 -4.64 6.87 3.43
N VAL A 66 -3.94 7.70 4.21
CA VAL A 66 -3.14 7.27 5.37
C VAL A 66 -3.42 8.24 6.52
N GLY A 67 -3.95 7.75 7.64
CA GLY A 67 -4.49 8.59 8.69
C GLY A 67 -5.65 9.44 8.18
N LYS A 68 -5.44 10.75 8.08
CA LYS A 68 -6.35 11.73 7.46
C LYS A 68 -5.83 12.30 6.15
N ASP A 69 -4.60 11.95 5.76
CA ASP A 69 -4.00 12.45 4.53
C ASP A 69 -4.52 11.67 3.34
N ARG A 70 -4.99 12.38 2.32
CA ARG A 70 -5.57 11.84 1.10
C ARG A 70 -4.83 12.35 -0.12
N ARG A 71 -4.43 11.45 -1.01
CA ARG A 71 -3.80 11.82 -2.28
C ARG A 71 -4.12 10.83 -3.39
N VAL A 72 -4.15 11.32 -4.60
CA VAL A 72 -3.96 10.49 -5.79
C VAL A 72 -2.47 10.28 -5.96
N VAL A 73 -2.05 9.02 -5.98
CA VAL A 73 -0.66 8.60 -6.07
C VAL A 73 -0.45 7.88 -7.40
N GLU A 74 0.64 8.21 -8.07
CA GLU A 74 0.99 7.69 -9.40
C GLU A 74 2.46 7.28 -9.45
N PRO A 75 2.93 6.63 -10.54
CA PRO A 75 4.35 6.30 -10.69
C PRO A 75 5.25 7.52 -10.46
N GLY A 76 6.35 7.33 -9.70
CA GLY A 76 7.22 8.41 -9.24
C GLY A 76 6.91 8.93 -7.85
N MET A 77 5.82 8.46 -7.25
CA MET A 77 5.50 8.71 -5.86
C MET A 77 5.65 7.43 -5.02
N PHE A 78 5.79 7.62 -3.73
CA PHE A 78 5.96 6.58 -2.75
C PHE A 78 5.04 6.83 -1.56
N VAL A 79 4.43 5.78 -1.03
CA VAL A 79 3.58 5.87 0.16
C VAL A 79 4.20 5.07 1.29
N HIS A 80 4.37 5.70 2.43
CA HIS A 80 4.73 5.07 3.68
C HIS A 80 3.50 4.99 4.59
N VAL A 81 3.16 3.79 5.01
CA VAL A 81 2.08 3.53 5.96
C VAL A 81 2.71 3.02 7.25
N PRO A 82 2.77 3.83 8.30
CA PRO A 82 3.26 3.38 9.60
C PRO A 82 2.44 2.21 10.17
N ALA A 83 3.07 1.43 11.04
CA ALA A 83 2.36 0.39 11.78
C ALA A 83 1.14 0.97 12.52
N TYR A 84 0.02 0.26 12.47
CA TYR A 84 -1.27 0.67 13.05
C TYR A 84 -1.92 1.92 12.45
N ALA A 85 -1.33 2.53 11.44
CA ALA A 85 -1.97 3.64 10.75
C ALA A 85 -3.20 3.17 9.97
N ARG A 86 -4.32 3.84 10.15
CA ARG A 86 -5.53 3.59 9.39
C ARG A 86 -5.33 4.04 7.96
N HIS A 87 -5.61 3.16 6.99
CA HIS A 87 -5.33 3.45 5.58
C HIS A 87 -6.29 2.74 4.63
N SER A 88 -6.31 3.22 3.40
CA SER A 88 -7.02 2.61 2.27
C SER A 88 -6.30 2.92 0.96
N MET A 89 -6.27 1.93 0.07
CA MET A 89 -5.64 2.03 -1.25
C MET A 89 -6.62 1.52 -2.30
N LYS A 90 -7.13 2.42 -3.14
CA LYS A 90 -8.14 2.13 -4.15
C LYS A 90 -7.68 2.60 -5.52
N ALA A 91 -7.81 1.76 -6.56
CA ALA A 91 -7.60 2.21 -7.92
C ALA A 91 -8.55 3.35 -8.28
N THR A 92 -8.10 4.32 -9.05
CA THR A 92 -9.00 5.34 -9.59
C THR A 92 -9.95 4.73 -10.62
N GLU A 93 -11.03 5.44 -10.94
CA GLU A 93 -11.96 5.03 -11.99
C GLU A 93 -11.34 5.10 -13.42
N GLU A 94 -10.18 5.75 -13.55
CA GLU A 94 -9.49 5.90 -14.83
C GLU A 94 -8.92 4.59 -15.39
N GLY A 95 -8.65 3.60 -14.52
CA GLY A 95 -8.13 2.32 -14.95
C GLY A 95 -7.53 1.48 -13.79
N PRO A 96 -7.05 0.27 -14.12
CA PRO A 96 -6.41 -0.60 -13.15
C PRO A 96 -5.09 -0.02 -12.66
N VAL A 97 -4.70 -0.41 -11.45
CA VAL A 97 -3.41 -0.04 -10.86
C VAL A 97 -2.57 -1.27 -10.55
N HIS A 98 -1.26 -1.13 -10.76
CA HIS A 98 -0.25 -2.09 -10.33
C HIS A 98 0.77 -1.36 -9.45
N TYR A 99 1.08 -1.94 -8.31
CA TYR A 99 2.06 -1.35 -7.39
C TYR A 99 2.86 -2.42 -6.64
N LEU A 100 4.13 -2.12 -6.41
CA LEU A 100 4.96 -2.88 -5.50
C LEU A 100 4.53 -2.55 -4.07
N TYR A 101 4.36 -3.60 -3.28
CA TYR A 101 3.95 -3.55 -1.91
C TYR A 101 5.01 -4.28 -1.08
N ILE A 102 5.65 -3.57 -0.17
CA ILE A 102 6.66 -4.12 0.73
C ILE A 102 6.13 -3.97 2.15
N LYS A 103 6.08 -5.06 2.87
CA LYS A 103 5.49 -5.13 4.19
C LYS A 103 6.43 -5.87 5.14
N ASP A 104 6.61 -5.37 6.36
CA ASP A 104 7.32 -6.12 7.37
C ASP A 104 6.52 -7.37 7.80
N GLN A 105 7.20 -8.36 8.36
CA GLN A 105 6.59 -9.63 8.78
C GLN A 105 6.06 -9.62 10.23
N THR A 106 5.73 -8.48 10.77
CA THR A 106 5.11 -8.42 12.12
C THR A 106 3.79 -9.16 12.18
N TRP A 107 3.12 -9.27 11.03
CA TRP A 107 1.87 -10.01 10.84
C TRP A 107 1.92 -10.79 9.54
N THR A 108 1.41 -12.02 9.58
CA THR A 108 1.38 -12.90 8.41
C THR A 108 0.48 -12.34 7.31
N VAL A 109 0.90 -12.48 6.06
CA VAL A 109 0.03 -12.29 4.90
C VAL A 109 -0.96 -13.45 4.88
N VAL A 110 -2.25 -13.13 4.89
CA VAL A 110 -3.33 -14.12 4.88
C VAL A 110 -4.00 -14.09 3.50
N GLY A 111 -3.82 -15.15 2.74
CA GLY A 111 -4.59 -15.41 1.54
C GLY A 111 -6.02 -15.90 1.86
N LEU A 112 -6.90 -15.90 0.89
CA LEU A 112 -8.18 -16.59 0.97
C LEU A 112 -7.98 -18.10 0.94
N ALA A 113 -8.73 -18.84 1.74
CA ALA A 113 -8.93 -20.26 1.55
C ALA A 113 -9.82 -20.48 0.29
N GLU A 114 -9.76 -21.68 -0.30
CA GLU A 114 -10.51 -21.99 -1.54
C GLU A 114 -12.02 -21.76 -1.44
N ASP A 115 -12.57 -21.85 -0.22
CA ASP A 115 -13.98 -21.70 0.08
C ASP A 115 -14.38 -20.34 0.65
N GLU A 116 -13.43 -19.42 0.82
CA GLU A 116 -13.70 -18.07 1.29
C GLU A 116 -14.13 -17.13 0.16
N ALA A 117 -15.19 -16.40 0.40
CA ALA A 117 -15.68 -15.42 -0.56
C ALA A 117 -14.81 -14.16 -0.62
N VAL A 118 -14.50 -13.73 -1.82
CA VAL A 118 -13.91 -12.39 -2.07
C VAL A 118 -15.01 -11.34 -1.84
N PRO A 119 -14.71 -10.17 -1.23
CA PRO A 119 -15.69 -9.11 -1.11
C PRO A 119 -16.16 -8.67 -2.51
N ASP A 120 -17.46 -8.69 -2.73
CA ASP A 120 -18.07 -8.30 -4.02
C ASP A 120 -17.77 -6.82 -4.34
N LYS A 121 -17.65 -6.01 -3.32
CA LYS A 121 -17.40 -4.57 -3.45
C LYS A 121 -16.68 -4.01 -2.23
N ALA A 122 -15.55 -3.35 -2.46
CA ALA A 122 -14.92 -2.50 -1.45
C ALA A 122 -15.67 -1.15 -1.34
N MET A 123 -15.55 -0.48 -0.19
CA MET A 123 -16.11 0.88 0.00
C MET A 123 -15.67 1.83 -1.11
N SER A 124 -16.55 2.69 -1.54
CA SER A 124 -16.19 3.80 -2.43
C SER A 124 -15.24 4.79 -1.75
N VAL A 125 -14.61 5.67 -2.52
CA VAL A 125 -13.75 6.72 -1.95
C VAL A 125 -14.55 7.64 -1.03
N ASP A 126 -15.80 7.96 -1.39
CA ASP A 126 -16.67 8.81 -0.58
C ASP A 126 -17.06 8.15 0.74
N GLU A 127 -17.42 6.87 0.69
CA GLU A 127 -17.69 6.06 1.90
C GLU A 127 -16.46 5.97 2.82
N ILE A 128 -15.26 5.83 2.26
CA ILE A 128 -14.00 5.85 3.02
C ILE A 128 -13.78 7.21 3.68
N ASN A 129 -13.99 8.29 2.93
CA ASN A 129 -13.85 9.64 3.44
C ASN A 129 -14.84 9.91 4.60
N GLU A 130 -16.09 9.53 4.41
CA GLU A 130 -17.12 9.65 5.47
C GLU A 130 -16.76 8.81 6.70
N ALA A 131 -16.27 7.58 6.51
CA ALA A 131 -15.81 6.72 7.60
C ALA A 131 -14.65 7.35 8.39
N VAL A 132 -13.69 7.99 7.70
CA VAL A 132 -12.59 8.71 8.35
C VAL A 132 -13.10 9.90 9.14
N ASP A 133 -13.94 10.73 8.52
CA ASP A 133 -14.43 11.97 9.12
C ASP A 133 -15.33 11.71 10.33
N SER A 134 -16.08 10.60 10.31
CA SER A 134 -16.89 10.14 11.45
C SER A 134 -16.11 9.33 12.50
N GLY A 135 -14.83 9.07 12.30
CA GLY A 135 -14.02 8.23 13.17
C GLY A 135 -14.33 6.74 13.08
N LYS A 136 -15.15 6.33 12.10
CA LYS A 136 -15.52 4.93 11.85
C LYS A 136 -14.53 4.28 10.89
N GLY A 137 -14.58 2.96 10.79
CA GLY A 137 -13.81 2.16 9.85
C GLY A 137 -13.65 0.74 10.37
N ARG A 138 -13.51 -0.21 9.45
CA ARG A 138 -13.18 -1.59 9.81
C ARG A 138 -11.74 -1.67 10.26
N THR A 139 -11.49 -2.55 11.20
CA THR A 139 -10.16 -2.82 11.71
C THR A 139 -9.91 -4.32 11.75
N ARG A 140 -8.73 -4.72 11.37
CA ARG A 140 -8.26 -6.10 11.46
C ARG A 140 -6.97 -6.18 12.27
N ALA A 141 -6.87 -5.34 13.29
CA ALA A 141 -5.69 -5.29 14.13
C ALA A 141 -5.62 -6.46 15.10
N THR A 142 -4.44 -6.95 15.30
CA THR A 142 -4.11 -7.88 16.36
C THR A 142 -3.27 -7.17 17.39
N GLY A 143 -3.70 -7.19 18.64
CA GLY A 143 -2.89 -6.71 19.76
C GLY A 143 -2.95 -5.24 20.11
N LYS A 144 -3.62 -4.39 19.31
CA LYS A 144 -3.93 -2.99 19.66
C LYS A 144 -5.39 -2.67 19.41
N SER A 145 -6.01 -1.95 20.32
CA SER A 145 -7.41 -1.57 20.26
C SER A 145 -7.68 -0.33 19.40
N GLU A 146 -6.67 0.49 19.16
CA GLU A 146 -6.82 1.78 18.51
C GLU A 146 -5.89 1.95 17.31
N ALA A 147 -6.45 2.42 16.20
CA ALA A 147 -5.70 2.83 15.03
C ALA A 147 -5.13 4.23 15.19
N ILE A 148 -3.97 4.48 14.61
CA ILE A 148 -3.43 5.82 14.48
C ILE A 148 -4.18 6.51 13.34
N ILE A 149 -4.92 7.58 13.66
CA ILE A 149 -5.67 8.36 12.68
C ILE A 149 -5.02 9.73 12.47
N GLU A 150 -4.43 10.30 13.53
CA GLU A 150 -3.83 11.63 13.54
C GLU A 150 -2.33 11.57 13.83
N GLY A 151 -1.65 12.68 13.56
CA GLY A 151 -0.22 12.81 13.87
C GLY A 151 0.70 12.11 12.89
N LEU A 152 0.18 11.58 11.80
CA LEU A 152 0.99 11.05 10.73
C LEU A 152 1.52 12.23 9.90
N HIS A 153 2.79 12.52 10.08
CA HIS A 153 3.46 13.54 9.31
C HIS A 153 4.10 12.89 8.10
N ASN A 154 3.66 13.29 6.91
CA ASN A 154 4.34 12.94 5.69
C ASN A 154 4.32 11.44 5.34
N SER A 155 3.19 10.97 4.84
CA SER A 155 3.02 9.60 4.33
C SER A 155 3.27 9.49 2.82
N PHE A 156 3.38 10.61 2.11
CA PHE A 156 3.47 10.66 0.66
C PHE A 156 4.74 11.39 0.21
N TYR A 157 5.59 10.70 -0.52
CA TYR A 157 6.91 11.19 -0.93
C TYR A 157 7.03 11.22 -2.46
N PRO A 158 7.24 12.37 -3.09
CA PRO A 158 7.67 12.42 -4.48
C PRO A 158 9.14 11.97 -4.53
N ILE A 159 9.42 10.91 -5.28
CA ILE A 159 10.76 10.33 -5.40
C ILE A 159 11.38 10.53 -6.77
N LEU A 160 10.55 10.73 -7.78
CA LEU A 160 11.01 11.09 -9.11
C LEU A 160 10.50 12.50 -9.38
N ASN A 161 11.40 13.45 -9.49
CA ASN A 161 11.10 14.67 -10.21
C ASN A 161 11.02 14.31 -11.71
N SER A 162 10.25 15.06 -12.49
CA SER A 162 10.18 14.85 -13.93
C SER A 162 11.59 14.59 -14.46
N LEU A 163 11.78 13.43 -15.08
CA LEU A 163 13.07 12.96 -15.59
C LEU A 163 13.67 13.90 -16.67
N ASP A 164 12.94 14.94 -17.05
CA ASP A 164 13.24 15.76 -18.20
C ASP A 164 14.16 16.97 -17.91
N ASP A 165 14.39 17.34 -16.65
CA ASP A 165 15.00 18.65 -16.35
C ASP A 165 16.23 18.66 -15.43
N ALA A 166 16.70 17.52 -14.93
CA ALA A 166 17.86 17.52 -14.05
C ALA A 166 19.16 17.11 -14.78
N PRO A 167 20.22 17.90 -14.72
CA PRO A 167 21.52 17.45 -15.20
C PRO A 167 21.97 16.24 -14.37
N VAL A 168 22.45 15.20 -15.05
CA VAL A 168 22.95 13.91 -14.50
C VAL A 168 24.06 14.08 -13.43
N SER A 169 24.50 15.29 -13.16
CA SER A 169 25.59 15.61 -12.25
C SER A 169 25.22 15.74 -10.77
N ALA A 170 23.96 15.74 -10.41
CA ALA A 170 23.54 15.86 -9.02
C ALA A 170 22.86 14.56 -8.57
N ARG A 171 23.61 13.66 -7.95
CA ARG A 171 23.05 12.52 -7.23
C ARG A 171 22.12 13.03 -6.14
N ARG A 172 20.85 12.76 -6.30
CA ARG A 172 19.84 13.06 -5.30
C ARG A 172 19.49 11.78 -4.57
N THR A 173 19.59 11.79 -3.26
CA THR A 173 19.20 10.68 -2.41
C THR A 173 18.06 11.11 -1.52
N THR A 174 16.95 10.42 -1.62
CA THR A 174 15.82 10.56 -0.70
C THR A 174 15.77 9.34 0.21
N ARG A 175 15.82 9.56 1.51
CA ARG A 175 15.70 8.52 2.52
C ARG A 175 14.44 8.70 3.34
N ILE A 176 13.75 7.60 3.55
CA ILE A 176 12.56 7.49 4.38
C ILE A 176 12.87 6.47 5.47
N ASP A 177 12.85 6.90 6.71
CA ASP A 177 13.06 6.05 7.86
C ASP A 177 11.71 5.79 8.54
N GLY A 178 11.25 4.55 8.47
CA GLY A 178 10.12 4.04 9.24
C GLY A 178 10.58 3.43 10.56
N GLU A 179 9.68 2.83 11.30
CA GLU A 179 10.00 2.13 12.56
C GLU A 179 10.79 0.83 12.34
N ARG A 180 10.52 0.14 11.24
CA ARG A 180 11.07 -1.20 10.93
C ARG A 180 11.71 -1.28 9.57
N LEU A 181 11.30 -0.40 8.66
CA LEU A 181 11.78 -0.35 7.29
C LEU A 181 12.44 0.99 7.02
N ALA A 182 13.56 0.97 6.33
CA ALA A 182 14.18 2.16 5.78
C ALA A 182 14.25 2.04 4.26
N PHE A 183 13.94 3.11 3.57
CA PHE A 183 13.95 3.15 2.12
C PHE A 183 14.82 4.29 1.62
N THR A 184 15.64 3.99 0.62
CA THR A 184 16.54 4.99 0.04
C THR A 184 16.42 4.96 -1.47
N PHE A 185 16.11 6.09 -2.06
CA PHE A 185 16.18 6.32 -3.49
C PHE A 185 17.40 7.11 -3.84
N THR A 186 18.12 6.66 -4.84
CA THR A 186 19.26 7.39 -5.38
C THR A 186 19.06 7.51 -6.89
N GLU A 187 19.01 8.73 -7.37
CA GLU A 187 19.07 9.02 -8.81
C GLU A 187 20.53 8.89 -9.25
N VAL A 188 20.77 8.10 -10.30
CA VAL A 188 22.13 7.79 -10.82
C VAL A 188 22.27 8.31 -12.22
#